data_1f2cf043ddaf34f1d2960a2e55350819
#
_entry.id   1f2cf043ddaf34f1d2960a2e55350819
#
_cell.length_a   1.000
_cell.length_b   1.000
_cell.length_c   1.000
_cell.angle_alpha   90.00
_cell.angle_beta   90.00
_cell.angle_gamma   90.00
#
_symmetry.space_group_name_H-M   'P 1'
#
loop_
_entity.id
_entity.type
_entity.pdbx_description
1 polymer ?
#
loop_
_entity_poly.entity_id
_entity_poly.type
_entity_poly.pdbx_seq_one_letter_code
_entity_poly.pdbx_strand_id
1 'polypeptide(L)'
;MLNQSQQAEPFHSGEIFHLWSFLLSTKEYLVTLQVLNNHAGDQDLKDFLDDIYENGYTPEEEQVENILKNAGLRLPPAPPDRPNVEVEDIPAGARFNDPEIANLIQRELMVSKMICSYIMGICVQEDIKNLFGEFHT
;
A
#
# COMPACT_ATOMS: atom_id res chain seq x y z
N MET A 1 9.78 -15.92 -13.62
CA MET A 1 9.39 -17.23 -13.03
C MET A 1 10.43 -17.66 -12.02
N LEU A 2 10.02 -18.00 -10.80
CA LEU A 2 10.94 -18.49 -9.79
C LEU A 2 11.47 -19.85 -10.21
N ASN A 3 12.77 -20.11 -9.99
CA ASN A 3 13.31 -21.45 -10.21
C ASN A 3 12.83 -22.39 -9.09
N GLN A 4 12.93 -23.70 -9.31
CA GLN A 4 12.41 -24.69 -8.36
C GLN A 4 13.09 -24.60 -6.99
N SER A 5 14.37 -24.23 -6.94
CA SER A 5 15.09 -24.10 -5.66
C SER A 5 14.57 -22.90 -4.86
N GLN A 6 14.23 -21.78 -5.49
CA GLN A 6 13.64 -20.62 -4.82
C GLN A 6 12.22 -20.92 -4.34
N GLN A 7 11.43 -21.66 -5.12
CA GLN A 7 10.08 -22.06 -4.74
C GLN A 7 10.06 -23.05 -3.56
N ALA A 8 11.12 -23.82 -3.40
CA ALA A 8 11.22 -24.81 -2.34
C ALA A 8 11.61 -24.23 -0.98
N GLU A 9 12.14 -23.00 -0.94
CA GLU A 9 12.51 -22.36 0.30
C GLU A 9 11.29 -21.72 0.98
N PRO A 10 10.92 -22.18 2.19
CA PRO A 10 9.82 -21.55 2.91
C PRO A 10 10.23 -20.18 3.44
N PHE A 11 9.26 -19.29 3.58
CA PHE A 11 9.46 -18.01 4.26
C PHE A 11 9.74 -18.27 5.74
N HIS A 12 10.71 -17.56 6.34
CA HIS A 12 10.83 -17.55 7.78
C HIS A 12 9.75 -16.63 8.40
N SER A 13 9.49 -16.81 9.70
CA SER A 13 8.38 -16.12 10.37
C SER A 13 8.48 -14.60 10.32
N GLY A 14 9.70 -14.04 10.32
CA GLY A 14 9.91 -12.60 10.17
C GLY A 14 9.48 -12.08 8.80
N GLU A 15 9.79 -12.82 7.73
CA GLU A 15 9.36 -12.46 6.38
C GLU A 15 7.84 -12.51 6.27
N ILE A 16 7.20 -13.57 6.78
CA ILE A 16 5.74 -13.71 6.78
C ILE A 16 5.09 -12.53 7.51
N PHE A 17 5.60 -12.21 8.70
CA PHE A 17 5.06 -11.12 9.51
C PHE A 17 5.12 -9.79 8.76
N HIS A 18 6.26 -9.47 8.16
CA HIS A 18 6.44 -8.19 7.47
C HIS A 18 5.68 -8.11 6.15
N LEU A 19 5.61 -9.20 5.39
CA LEU A 19 4.80 -9.25 4.16
C LEU A 19 3.32 -9.13 4.48
N TRP A 20 2.85 -9.83 5.49
CA TRP A 20 1.45 -9.78 5.91
C TRP A 20 1.08 -8.40 6.43
N SER A 21 1.95 -7.80 7.26
CA SER A 21 1.73 -6.45 7.81
C SER A 21 1.80 -5.39 6.72
N PHE A 22 2.70 -5.53 5.75
CA PHE A 22 2.77 -4.64 4.60
C PHE A 22 1.46 -4.69 3.80
N LEU A 23 0.94 -5.89 3.54
CA LEU A 23 -0.29 -6.05 2.79
C LEU A 23 -1.49 -5.46 3.56
N LEU A 24 -1.57 -5.70 4.86
CA LEU A 24 -2.63 -5.12 5.71
C LEU A 24 -2.60 -3.60 5.63
N SER A 25 -1.43 -3.00 5.82
CA SER A 25 -1.25 -1.54 5.78
C SER A 25 -1.60 -0.98 4.41
N THR A 26 -1.22 -1.67 3.34
CA THR A 26 -1.54 -1.23 1.97
C THR A 26 -3.04 -1.27 1.72
N LYS A 27 -3.73 -2.32 2.15
CA LYS A 27 -5.19 -2.41 2.02
C LYS A 27 -5.90 -1.29 2.79
N GLU A 28 -5.44 -0.98 3.99
CA GLU A 28 -5.98 0.12 4.79
C GLU A 28 -5.71 1.47 4.12
N TYR A 29 -4.51 1.66 3.60
CA TYR A 29 -4.14 2.91 2.96
C TYR A 29 -4.92 3.16 1.67
N LEU A 30 -5.22 2.12 0.90
CA LEU A 30 -6.05 2.25 -0.31
C LEU A 30 -7.42 2.84 0.03
N VAL A 31 -8.05 2.38 1.13
CA VAL A 31 -9.32 2.96 1.59
C VAL A 31 -9.12 4.38 2.12
N THR A 32 -8.01 4.65 2.80
CA THR A 32 -7.68 6.01 3.24
C THR A 32 -7.57 6.97 2.07
N LEU A 33 -6.97 6.54 0.95
CA LEU A 33 -6.89 7.36 -0.26
C LEU A 33 -8.28 7.66 -0.84
N GLN A 34 -9.22 6.73 -0.77
CA GLN A 34 -10.61 6.99 -1.17
C GLN A 34 -11.23 8.10 -0.31
N VAL A 35 -11.03 8.03 1.00
CA VAL A 35 -11.53 9.04 1.94
C VAL A 35 -10.89 10.41 1.66
N LEU A 36 -9.56 10.44 1.50
CA LEU A 36 -8.85 11.69 1.22
C LEU A 36 -9.27 12.29 -0.12
N ASN A 37 -9.54 11.46 -1.12
CA ASN A 37 -10.05 11.95 -2.40
C ASN A 37 -11.39 12.65 -2.25
N ASN A 38 -12.27 12.13 -1.38
CA ASN A 38 -13.54 12.77 -1.07
C ASN A 38 -13.38 14.15 -0.42
N HIS A 39 -12.29 14.35 0.34
CA HIS A 39 -12.00 15.61 1.02
C HIS A 39 -11.29 16.64 0.12
N ALA A 40 -10.62 16.19 -0.93
CA ALA A 40 -9.81 17.08 -1.77
C ALA A 40 -10.69 18.04 -2.57
N GLY A 41 -10.34 19.32 -2.56
CA GLY A 41 -11.03 20.35 -3.32
C GLY A 41 -10.36 20.62 -4.67
N ASP A 42 -9.03 20.50 -4.74
CA ASP A 42 -8.27 20.76 -5.95
C ASP A 42 -8.25 19.54 -6.88
N GLN A 43 -8.55 19.78 -8.17
CA GLN A 43 -8.62 18.68 -9.14
C GLN A 43 -7.25 18.02 -9.37
N ASP A 44 -6.17 18.79 -9.39
CA ASP A 44 -4.83 18.23 -9.57
C ASP A 44 -4.47 17.32 -8.40
N LEU A 45 -4.87 17.67 -7.19
CA LEU A 45 -4.67 16.82 -6.01
C LEU A 45 -5.48 15.53 -6.13
N LYS A 46 -6.74 15.62 -6.56
CA LYS A 46 -7.58 14.44 -6.79
C LYS A 46 -6.97 13.52 -7.83
N ASP A 47 -6.48 14.07 -8.93
CA ASP A 47 -5.84 13.30 -10.00
C ASP A 47 -4.56 12.61 -9.50
N PHE A 48 -3.80 13.28 -8.66
CA PHE A 48 -2.61 12.70 -8.04
C PHE A 48 -2.98 11.55 -7.09
N LEU A 49 -4.03 11.73 -6.29
CA LEU A 49 -4.52 10.67 -5.40
C LEU A 49 -4.98 9.44 -6.18
N ASP A 50 -5.71 9.65 -7.27
CA ASP A 50 -6.15 8.57 -8.13
C ASP A 50 -4.97 7.84 -8.77
N ASP A 51 -3.94 8.58 -9.18
CA ASP A 51 -2.73 8.01 -9.78
C ASP A 51 -1.98 7.11 -8.80
N ILE A 52 -1.74 7.57 -7.57
CA ILE A 52 -1.04 6.75 -6.58
C ILE A 52 -1.90 5.55 -6.13
N TYR A 53 -3.23 5.69 -6.17
CA TYR A 53 -4.13 4.58 -5.89
C TYR A 53 -4.03 3.50 -6.95
N GLU A 54 -4.20 3.87 -8.22
CA GLU A 54 -4.33 2.91 -9.32
C GLU A 54 -2.98 2.40 -9.82
N ASN A 55 -1.97 3.26 -9.89
CA ASN A 55 -0.69 2.95 -10.51
C ASN A 55 0.45 2.76 -9.50
N GLY A 56 0.22 3.11 -8.23
CA GLY A 56 1.19 2.95 -7.15
C GLY A 56 0.84 1.79 -6.23
N TYR A 57 -0.15 1.98 -5.36
CA TYR A 57 -0.45 1.04 -4.28
C TYR A 57 -1.24 -0.19 -4.71
N THR A 58 -2.16 -0.08 -5.67
CA THR A 58 -2.94 -1.23 -6.13
C THR A 58 -2.05 -2.32 -6.75
N PRO A 59 -1.08 -1.99 -7.63
CA PRO A 59 -0.15 -3.01 -8.12
C PRO A 59 0.69 -3.65 -7.01
N GLU A 60 1.11 -2.88 -6.01
CA GLU A 60 1.85 -3.42 -4.87
C GLU A 60 0.99 -4.40 -4.06
N GLU A 61 -0.27 -4.04 -3.80
CA GLU A 61 -1.22 -4.92 -3.13
C GLU A 61 -1.37 -6.25 -3.86
N GLU A 62 -1.62 -6.18 -5.17
CA GLU A 62 -1.85 -7.37 -5.98
C GLU A 62 -0.64 -8.30 -5.99
N GLN A 63 0.56 -7.75 -6.11
CA GLN A 63 1.78 -8.55 -6.16
C GLN A 63 2.07 -9.23 -4.82
N VAL A 64 1.94 -8.52 -3.71
CA VAL A 64 2.16 -9.11 -2.38
C VAL A 64 1.07 -10.11 -2.04
N GLU A 65 -0.17 -9.82 -2.40
CA GLU A 65 -1.29 -10.74 -2.22
C GLU A 65 -1.04 -12.07 -2.94
N ASN A 66 -0.55 -12.02 -4.18
CA ASN A 66 -0.22 -13.21 -4.94
C ASN A 66 0.91 -14.02 -4.29
N ILE A 67 1.93 -13.35 -3.73
CA ILE A 67 3.03 -14.01 -3.01
C ILE A 67 2.48 -14.80 -1.82
N LEU A 68 1.63 -14.19 -1.02
CA LEU A 68 1.05 -14.84 0.16
C LEU A 68 0.10 -15.97 -0.21
N LYS A 69 -0.72 -15.79 -1.25
CA LYS A 69 -1.60 -16.84 -1.77
C LYS A 69 -0.80 -18.05 -2.24
N ASN A 70 0.24 -17.81 -3.01
CA ASN A 70 1.09 -18.88 -3.55
C ASN A 70 1.81 -19.64 -2.43
N ALA A 71 2.08 -18.99 -1.30
CA ALA A 71 2.65 -19.62 -0.12
C ALA A 71 1.60 -20.33 0.75
N GLY A 72 0.33 -20.30 0.38
CA GLY A 72 -0.75 -20.93 1.13
C GLY A 72 -1.13 -20.21 2.41
N LEU A 73 -0.80 -18.92 2.52
CA LEU A 73 -1.05 -18.14 3.73
C LEU A 73 -2.39 -17.41 3.65
N ARG A 74 -3.00 -17.21 4.82
CA ARG A 74 -4.24 -16.43 4.93
C ARG A 74 -3.93 -14.96 4.70
N LEU A 75 -4.76 -14.30 3.88
CA LEU A 75 -4.61 -12.87 3.59
C LEU A 75 -5.20 -12.02 4.72
N PRO A 76 -4.65 -10.82 4.96
CA PRO A 76 -5.26 -9.85 5.87
C PRO A 76 -6.59 -9.35 5.29
N PRO A 77 -7.54 -8.97 6.16
CA PRO A 77 -8.80 -8.40 5.71
C PRO A 77 -8.62 -7.00 5.16
N ALA A 78 -9.46 -6.62 4.20
CA ALA A 78 -9.51 -5.26 3.69
C ALA A 78 -10.67 -4.50 4.35
N PRO A 79 -10.50 -3.21 4.70
CA PRO A 79 -11.65 -2.39 5.07
C PRO A 79 -12.62 -2.24 3.90
N PRO A 80 -13.90 -1.96 4.16
CA PRO A 80 -14.84 -1.75 3.06
C PRO A 80 -14.52 -0.48 2.27
N ASP A 81 -14.74 -0.54 0.96
CA ASP A 81 -14.57 0.62 0.10
C ASP A 81 -15.50 1.76 0.52
N ARG A 82 -15.07 2.98 0.28
CA ARG A 82 -15.87 4.17 0.58
C ARG A 82 -16.52 4.69 -0.70
N PRO A 83 -17.82 5.03 -0.65
CA PRO A 83 -18.47 5.66 -1.78
C PRO A 83 -17.91 7.06 -2.02
N ASN A 84 -18.06 7.55 -3.26
CA ASN A 84 -17.70 8.92 -3.59
C ASN A 84 -18.67 9.88 -2.91
N VAL A 85 -18.12 10.96 -2.34
CA VAL A 85 -18.88 12.02 -1.66
C VAL A 85 -18.37 13.36 -2.18
N GLU A 86 -19.28 14.30 -2.40
CA GLU A 86 -18.89 15.65 -2.76
C GLU A 86 -18.29 16.36 -1.52
N VAL A 87 -17.21 17.12 -1.73
CA VAL A 87 -16.50 17.76 -0.63
C VAL A 87 -17.41 18.73 0.16
N GLU A 88 -18.36 19.37 -0.54
CA GLU A 88 -19.31 20.29 0.08
C GLU A 88 -20.25 19.60 1.06
N ASP A 89 -20.46 18.30 0.91
CA ASP A 89 -21.33 17.52 1.81
C ASP A 89 -20.63 17.09 3.09
N ILE A 90 -19.31 17.32 3.19
CA ILE A 90 -18.56 17.04 4.40
C ILE A 90 -18.53 18.30 5.28
N PRO A 91 -19.02 18.24 6.52
CA PRO A 91 -18.99 19.41 7.41
C PRO A 91 -17.57 19.95 7.58
N ALA A 92 -17.44 21.29 7.59
CA ALA A 92 -16.13 21.95 7.66
C ALA A 92 -15.27 21.50 8.83
N GLY A 93 -15.87 21.22 9.98
CA GLY A 93 -15.15 20.75 11.18
C GLY A 93 -14.65 19.31 11.08
N ALA A 94 -15.16 18.53 10.11
CA ALA A 94 -14.75 17.15 9.89
C ALA A 94 -13.92 16.98 8.60
N ARG A 95 -13.62 18.07 7.90
CA ARG A 95 -13.02 18.06 6.57
C ARG A 95 -11.54 18.37 6.65
N PHE A 96 -10.73 17.53 6.01
CA PHE A 96 -9.33 17.88 5.73
C PHE A 96 -9.26 18.90 4.60
N ASN A 97 -8.34 19.85 4.71
CA ASN A 97 -8.06 20.77 3.59
C ASN A 97 -6.92 20.22 2.71
N ASP A 98 -6.73 20.82 1.54
CA ASP A 98 -5.75 20.33 0.57
C ASP A 98 -4.32 20.31 1.10
N PRO A 99 -3.80 21.34 1.81
CA PRO A 99 -2.47 21.26 2.41
C PRO A 99 -2.31 20.14 3.43
N GLU A 100 -3.34 19.88 4.24
CA GLU A 100 -3.32 18.78 5.20
C GLU A 100 -3.24 17.43 4.50
N ILE A 101 -4.01 17.24 3.43
CA ILE A 101 -4.00 16.03 2.60
C ILE A 101 -2.61 15.84 1.98
N ALA A 102 -2.03 16.88 1.40
CA ALA A 102 -0.70 16.81 0.80
C ALA A 102 0.36 16.39 1.82
N ASN A 103 0.31 16.93 3.04
CA ASN A 103 1.23 16.59 4.12
C ASN A 103 1.06 15.13 4.56
N LEU A 104 -0.16 14.64 4.67
CA LEU A 104 -0.43 13.25 5.04
C LEU A 104 0.14 12.28 4.00
N ILE A 105 -0.05 12.58 2.71
CA ILE A 105 0.46 11.77 1.62
C ILE A 105 1.99 11.77 1.60
N GLN A 106 2.61 12.92 1.75
CA GLN A 106 4.06 13.05 1.78
C GLN A 106 4.66 12.20 2.90
N ARG A 107 4.06 12.26 4.08
CA ARG A 107 4.50 11.46 5.23
C ARG A 107 4.36 9.96 4.95
N GLU A 108 3.23 9.55 4.38
CA GLU A 108 2.99 8.15 4.08
C GLU A 108 3.96 7.61 3.03
N LEU A 109 4.27 8.40 2.00
CA LEU A 109 5.26 8.00 1.01
C LEU A 109 6.64 7.80 1.64
N MET A 110 7.03 8.65 2.58
CA MET A 110 8.29 8.47 3.32
C MET A 110 8.27 7.19 4.15
N VAL A 111 7.20 6.93 4.88
CA VAL A 111 7.06 5.73 5.70
C VAL A 111 7.07 4.48 4.83
N SER A 112 6.39 4.51 3.70
CA SER A 112 6.36 3.39 2.75
C SER A 112 7.76 3.04 2.24
N LYS A 113 8.56 4.04 1.91
CA LYS A 113 9.95 3.83 1.49
C LYS A 113 10.80 3.20 2.60
N MET A 114 10.64 3.67 3.83
CA MET A 114 11.35 3.11 4.99
C MET A 114 10.98 1.64 5.21
N ILE A 115 9.70 1.30 5.10
CA ILE A 115 9.22 -0.07 5.25
C ILE A 115 9.77 -0.96 4.14
N CYS A 116 9.76 -0.51 2.90
CA CYS A 116 10.35 -1.24 1.78
C CYS A 116 11.83 -1.51 2.00
N SER A 117 12.59 -0.53 2.45
CA SER A 117 14.01 -0.69 2.80
C SER A 117 14.22 -1.72 3.89
N TYR A 118 13.37 -1.71 4.92
CA TYR A 118 13.44 -2.66 6.01
C TYR A 118 13.19 -4.10 5.53
N ILE A 119 12.13 -4.28 4.73
CA ILE A 119 11.79 -5.59 4.17
C ILE A 119 12.91 -6.11 3.28
N MET A 120 13.52 -5.26 2.46
CA MET A 120 14.68 -5.64 1.65
C MET A 120 15.82 -6.15 2.52
N GLY A 121 16.02 -5.55 3.69
CA GLY A 121 17.11 -5.94 4.60
C GLY A 121 16.87 -7.25 5.33
N ILE A 122 15.63 -7.67 5.56
CA ILE A 122 15.31 -8.88 6.32
C ILE A 122 14.96 -10.09 5.46
N CYS A 123 14.57 -9.87 4.20
CA CYS A 123 14.21 -10.97 3.32
C CYS A 123 15.43 -11.75 2.85
N VAL A 124 15.30 -13.08 2.85
CA VAL A 124 16.35 -13.98 2.35
C VAL A 124 16.15 -14.27 0.88
N GLN A 125 14.91 -14.24 0.40
CA GLN A 125 14.60 -14.53 -1.00
C GLN A 125 14.91 -13.34 -1.89
N GLU A 126 15.73 -13.57 -2.92
CA GLU A 126 16.23 -12.50 -3.80
C GLU A 126 15.13 -11.82 -4.60
N ASP A 127 14.16 -12.59 -5.07
CA ASP A 127 13.04 -12.04 -5.84
C ASP A 127 12.15 -11.12 -5.01
N ILE A 128 11.98 -11.40 -3.71
CA ILE A 128 11.25 -10.52 -2.79
C ILE A 128 12.03 -9.23 -2.55
N LYS A 129 13.35 -9.33 -2.34
CA LYS A 129 14.20 -8.14 -2.23
C LYS A 129 14.09 -7.24 -3.45
N ASN A 130 14.14 -7.84 -4.63
CA ASN A 130 14.06 -7.09 -5.89
C ASN A 130 12.69 -6.42 -6.04
N LEU A 131 11.60 -7.12 -5.70
CA LEU A 131 10.26 -6.57 -5.77
C LEU A 131 10.14 -5.34 -4.87
N PHE A 132 10.57 -5.43 -3.61
CA PHE A 132 10.51 -4.30 -2.68
C PHE A 132 11.48 -3.19 -3.06
N GLY A 133 12.57 -3.51 -3.74
CA GLY A 133 13.44 -2.52 -4.36
C GLY A 133 12.73 -1.72 -5.43
N GLU A 134 11.90 -2.37 -6.25
CA GLU A 134 11.05 -1.69 -7.24
C GLU A 134 10.01 -0.81 -6.57
N PHE A 135 9.36 -1.29 -5.51
CA PHE A 135 8.40 -0.49 -4.75
C PHE A 135 9.05 0.75 -4.13
N HIS A 136 10.30 0.63 -3.70
CA HIS A 136 11.05 1.73 -3.07
C HIS A 136 11.34 2.87 -4.04
N THR A 137 11.52 2.60 -5.32
CA THR A 137 11.78 3.63 -6.32
C THR A 137 10.50 4.29 -6.81
#